data_456fbfad8e5abfa2c7e666523d747dd3
#
_entry.id   456fbfad8e5abfa2c7e666523d747dd3
#
_cell.length_a   1.000
_cell.length_b   1.000
_cell.length_c   1.000
_cell.angle_alpha   90.00
_cell.angle_beta   90.00
_cell.angle_gamma   90.00
#
_symmetry.space_group_name_H-M   'P 1'
#
loop_
_entity.id
_entity.type
_entity.pdbx_description
1 polymer ?
#
loop_
_entity_poly.entity_id
_entity_poly.type
_entity_poly.pdbx_seq_one_letter_code
_entity_poly.pdbx_strand_id
1 'polypeptide(L)'
;MTKINCFVPFTSKKQVEKTVKSLKESALVNQIITLDAKKEPMAQTATMRKIAANADCDYVLLYTKQTTLSLGYLALERMVEVAEATGAAMLYADHYAFMNGERTNKPVIDYQFGSLRNDFDFGSVLVYKASALKAAVKKMKVDYKFAALYDLRLKVSQKGRLVHINEYLYSEIEEDTRKTGEKLFDYVDPRNREVQIEMEKACTQHLKDIGGYLKPEFKSVPFGREKFEYEASVVIPVLNRVKTIKDAIESALKQKTNFKFKAKAFPTGKYTLKIIGEAFNAEQKFFILN
;
A
#
# COMPACT_ATOMS: atom_id res chain seq x y z
N MET A 1 -8.14 19.03 28.78
CA MET A 1 -6.93 19.18 27.93
C MET A 1 -6.84 17.95 27.07
N THR A 2 -6.79 18.12 25.75
CA THR A 2 -6.76 17.03 24.76
C THR A 2 -5.57 16.10 24.98
N LYS A 3 -5.78 14.80 24.87
CA LYS A 3 -4.77 13.76 25.13
C LYS A 3 -4.63 12.79 23.97
N ILE A 4 -3.38 12.37 23.76
CA ILE A 4 -3.00 11.43 22.70
C ILE A 4 -2.32 10.21 23.32
N ASN A 5 -2.79 9.01 22.95
CA ASN A 5 -2.06 7.77 23.18
C ASN A 5 -1.31 7.37 21.91
N CYS A 6 -0.01 7.14 22.03
CA CYS A 6 0.87 6.83 20.90
C CYS A 6 1.22 5.35 20.88
N PHE A 7 1.09 4.72 19.71
CA PHE A 7 1.46 3.32 19.49
C PHE A 7 2.64 3.24 18.54
N VAL A 8 3.74 2.68 19.02
CA VAL A 8 5.02 2.67 18.32
C VAL A 8 5.53 1.24 18.17
N PRO A 9 5.66 0.70 16.95
CA PRO A 9 6.30 -0.59 16.75
C PRO A 9 7.81 -0.49 16.99
N PHE A 10 8.40 -1.52 17.54
CA PHE A 10 9.82 -1.58 17.76
C PHE A 10 10.43 -2.92 17.33
N THR A 11 11.69 -2.88 16.92
CA THR A 11 12.54 -4.05 16.67
C THR A 11 13.74 -4.09 17.59
N SER A 12 14.17 -2.91 18.09
CA SER A 12 15.29 -2.78 19.03
C SER A 12 15.03 -1.67 20.04
N LYS A 13 15.63 -1.79 21.24
CA LYS A 13 15.54 -0.78 22.30
C LYS A 13 16.06 0.59 21.81
N LYS A 14 17.22 0.60 21.13
CA LYS A 14 17.85 1.84 20.66
C LYS A 14 16.98 2.65 19.72
N GLN A 15 16.27 1.98 18.81
CA GLN A 15 15.35 2.63 17.85
C GLN A 15 14.16 3.26 18.57
N VAL A 16 13.54 2.52 19.51
CA VAL A 16 12.33 3.01 20.18
C VAL A 16 12.63 4.12 21.18
N GLU A 17 13.79 4.13 21.83
CA GLU A 17 14.18 5.17 22.81
C GLU A 17 14.19 6.57 22.19
N LYS A 18 14.75 6.72 20.98
CA LYS A 18 14.78 8.01 20.28
C LYS A 18 13.36 8.48 19.91
N THR A 19 12.54 7.57 19.39
CA THR A 19 11.15 7.85 19.05
C THR A 19 10.33 8.23 20.28
N VAL A 20 10.48 7.50 21.38
CA VAL A 20 9.81 7.79 22.65
C VAL A 20 10.23 9.14 23.23
N LYS A 21 11.53 9.48 23.10
CA LYS A 21 12.03 10.80 23.53
C LYS A 21 11.35 11.91 22.74
N SER A 22 11.30 11.81 21.42
CA SER A 22 10.67 12.83 20.57
C SER A 22 9.17 12.98 20.87
N LEU A 23 8.44 11.87 21.05
CA LEU A 23 7.02 11.92 21.40
C LEU A 23 6.76 12.59 22.76
N LYS A 24 7.63 12.38 23.76
CA LYS A 24 7.52 12.98 25.09
C LYS A 24 7.74 14.49 25.14
N GLU A 25 8.23 15.10 24.08
CA GLU A 25 8.41 16.55 23.98
C GLU A 25 7.05 17.29 23.90
N SER A 26 5.99 16.63 23.41
CA SER A 26 4.64 17.21 23.39
C SER A 26 3.87 16.92 24.69
N ALA A 27 3.31 17.98 25.29
CA ALA A 27 2.46 17.87 26.48
C ALA A 27 1.12 17.18 26.24
N LEU A 28 0.73 16.99 24.98
CA LEU A 28 -0.48 16.28 24.59
C LEU A 28 -0.35 14.76 24.75
N VAL A 29 0.87 14.23 24.76
CA VAL A 29 1.09 12.79 24.88
C VAL A 29 0.78 12.31 26.29
N ASN A 30 -0.22 11.46 26.39
CA ASN A 30 -0.67 10.86 27.66
C ASN A 30 0.09 9.54 27.92
N GLN A 31 0.11 8.65 26.93
CA GLN A 31 0.73 7.35 27.03
C GLN A 31 1.46 6.97 25.74
N ILE A 32 2.60 6.29 25.87
CA ILE A 32 3.31 5.69 24.74
C ILE A 32 3.35 4.20 24.96
N ILE A 33 2.71 3.45 24.06
CA ILE A 33 2.60 2.00 24.07
C ILE A 33 3.48 1.46 22.96
N THR A 34 4.49 0.70 23.34
CA THR A 34 5.37 0.05 22.39
C THR A 34 4.82 -1.33 22.00
N LEU A 35 4.84 -1.62 20.70
CA LEU A 35 4.37 -2.88 20.11
C LEU A 35 5.56 -3.68 19.59
N ASP A 36 5.71 -4.91 20.02
CA ASP A 36 6.72 -5.83 19.45
C ASP A 36 6.34 -6.11 17.99
N ALA A 37 7.11 -5.56 17.05
CA ALA A 37 6.79 -5.64 15.62
C ALA A 37 6.72 -7.08 15.08
N LYS A 38 7.33 -8.07 15.76
CA LYS A 38 7.24 -9.47 15.37
C LYS A 38 6.01 -10.18 15.93
N LYS A 39 5.60 -9.81 17.15
CA LYS A 39 4.46 -10.43 17.84
C LYS A 39 3.14 -9.69 17.62
N GLU A 40 3.23 -8.38 17.44
CA GLU A 40 2.12 -7.46 17.34
C GLU A 40 2.25 -6.56 16.09
N PRO A 41 2.38 -7.13 14.89
CA PRO A 41 2.45 -6.32 13.67
C PRO A 41 1.14 -5.55 13.46
N MET A 42 1.25 -4.27 13.07
CA MET A 42 0.08 -3.42 12.82
C MET A 42 -0.82 -3.92 11.68
N ALA A 43 -0.32 -4.81 10.85
CA ALA A 43 -1.11 -5.46 9.81
C ALA A 43 -2.14 -6.48 10.33
N GLN A 44 -2.12 -6.81 11.63
CA GLN A 44 -2.99 -7.82 12.23
C GLN A 44 -4.20 -7.21 12.94
N THR A 45 -5.36 -7.85 12.79
CA THR A 45 -6.59 -7.44 13.48
C THR A 45 -6.47 -7.52 14.99
N ALA A 46 -5.74 -8.51 15.52
CA ALA A 46 -5.49 -8.62 16.95
C ALA A 46 -4.77 -7.38 17.52
N THR A 47 -3.78 -6.86 16.79
CA THR A 47 -3.08 -5.63 17.16
C THR A 47 -4.01 -4.42 17.12
N MET A 48 -4.86 -4.30 16.11
CA MET A 48 -5.86 -3.22 16.05
C MET A 48 -6.84 -3.27 17.22
N ARG A 49 -7.28 -4.46 17.63
CA ARG A 49 -8.12 -4.63 18.84
C ARG A 49 -7.41 -4.21 20.11
N LYS A 50 -6.11 -4.57 20.26
CA LYS A 50 -5.29 -4.12 21.39
C LYS A 50 -5.16 -2.60 21.41
N ILE A 51 -4.90 -1.97 20.26
CA ILE A 51 -4.84 -0.50 20.13
C ILE A 51 -6.16 0.13 20.56
N ALA A 52 -7.28 -0.37 20.05
CA ALA A 52 -8.61 0.15 20.39
C ALA A 52 -8.96 -0.02 21.86
N ALA A 53 -8.53 -1.11 22.51
CA ALA A 53 -8.72 -1.36 23.93
C ALA A 53 -7.93 -0.37 24.82
N ASN A 54 -6.83 0.18 24.32
CA ASN A 54 -5.98 1.14 25.01
C ASN A 54 -6.13 2.59 24.46
N ALA A 55 -7.21 2.86 23.74
CA ALA A 55 -7.52 4.18 23.18
C ALA A 55 -8.46 4.98 24.08
N ASP A 56 -8.16 5.09 25.38
CA ASP A 56 -8.88 5.84 26.41
C ASP A 56 -8.41 7.31 26.47
N CYS A 57 -8.47 7.99 25.37
CA CYS A 57 -7.97 9.33 25.12
C CYS A 57 -8.78 9.99 24.00
N ASP A 58 -8.47 11.23 23.62
CA ASP A 58 -9.16 11.94 22.54
C ASP A 58 -8.66 11.49 21.17
N TYR A 59 -7.34 11.32 21.05
CA TYR A 59 -6.68 10.92 19.79
C TYR A 59 -5.70 9.78 20.01
N VAL A 60 -5.52 8.99 18.95
CA VAL A 60 -4.57 7.89 18.89
C VAL A 60 -3.59 8.16 17.76
N LEU A 61 -2.30 8.18 18.06
CA LEU A 61 -1.25 8.21 17.08
C LEU A 61 -0.76 6.79 16.81
N LEU A 62 -0.78 6.39 15.55
CA LEU A 62 -0.12 5.17 15.06
C LEU A 62 1.13 5.56 14.26
N TYR A 63 2.29 5.10 14.72
CA TYR A 63 3.51 5.13 13.91
C TYR A 63 3.64 3.79 13.18
N THR A 64 3.58 3.80 11.86
CA THR A 64 3.44 2.56 11.06
C THR A 64 4.77 1.92 10.64
N LYS A 65 5.89 2.61 10.84
CA LYS A 65 7.23 2.13 10.51
C LYS A 65 8.02 1.70 11.74
N GLN A 66 9.06 0.88 11.51
CA GLN A 66 9.97 0.39 12.54
C GLN A 66 11.30 1.19 12.56
N THR A 67 11.25 2.42 12.06
CA THR A 67 12.39 3.34 11.99
C THR A 67 12.30 4.38 13.09
N THR A 68 13.28 5.27 13.20
CA THR A 68 13.23 6.34 14.20
C THR A 68 12.32 7.46 13.71
N LEU A 69 11.36 7.84 14.56
CA LEU A 69 10.50 9.02 14.37
C LEU A 69 11.08 10.20 15.13
N SER A 70 11.13 11.37 14.49
CA SER A 70 11.38 12.66 15.11
C SER A 70 10.27 13.63 14.73
N LEU A 71 9.53 14.12 15.73
CA LEU A 71 8.50 15.12 15.50
C LEU A 71 9.12 16.51 15.24
N GLY A 72 8.46 17.30 14.40
CA GLY A 72 8.74 18.72 14.28
C GLY A 72 8.24 19.51 15.50
N TYR A 73 8.66 20.76 15.58
CA TYR A 73 8.20 21.65 16.64
C TYR A 73 6.69 21.82 16.62
N LEU A 74 6.03 21.56 17.77
CA LEU A 74 4.56 21.60 17.94
C LEU A 74 3.77 20.78 16.90
N ALA A 75 4.35 19.71 16.36
CA ALA A 75 3.72 18.93 15.30
C ALA A 75 2.42 18.25 15.76
N LEU A 76 2.36 17.71 16.96
CA LEU A 76 1.14 17.08 17.49
C LEU A 76 0.07 18.11 17.83
N GLU A 77 0.47 19.25 18.37
CA GLU A 77 -0.40 20.39 18.64
C GLU A 77 -1.07 20.87 17.34
N ARG A 78 -0.28 21.01 16.27
CA ARG A 78 -0.79 21.37 14.95
C ARG A 78 -1.74 20.32 14.38
N MET A 79 -1.43 19.05 14.51
CA MET A 79 -2.32 17.97 14.07
C MET A 79 -3.65 17.99 14.83
N VAL A 80 -3.62 18.18 16.15
CA VAL A 80 -4.85 18.25 16.96
C VAL A 80 -5.68 19.48 16.60
N GLU A 81 -5.05 20.64 16.45
CA GLU A 81 -5.75 21.85 16.01
C GLU A 81 -6.52 21.65 14.70
N VAL A 82 -5.86 21.05 13.71
CA VAL A 82 -6.51 20.74 12.43
C VAL A 82 -7.61 19.69 12.59
N ALA A 83 -7.40 18.68 13.48
CA ALA A 83 -8.43 17.68 13.77
C ALA A 83 -9.70 18.29 14.35
N GLU A 84 -9.54 19.19 15.31
CA GLU A 84 -10.65 19.89 15.98
C GLU A 84 -11.36 20.84 15.00
N ALA A 85 -10.59 21.62 14.23
CA ALA A 85 -11.14 22.56 13.25
C ALA A 85 -11.91 21.87 12.11
N THR A 86 -11.45 20.70 11.67
CA THR A 86 -12.03 19.99 10.51
C THR A 86 -13.00 18.87 10.88
N GLY A 87 -13.04 18.46 12.14
CA GLY A 87 -13.77 17.28 12.60
C GLY A 87 -13.24 15.96 12.00
N ALA A 88 -11.97 15.92 11.61
CA ALA A 88 -11.36 14.77 10.95
C ALA A 88 -11.42 13.50 11.80
N ALA A 89 -11.68 12.37 11.16
CA ALA A 89 -11.60 11.06 11.79
C ALA A 89 -10.17 10.50 11.76
N MET A 90 -9.37 10.94 10.80
CA MET A 90 -7.96 10.60 10.64
C MET A 90 -7.22 11.76 9.99
N LEU A 91 -6.00 12.03 10.47
CA LEU A 91 -5.06 12.98 9.88
C LEU A 91 -3.75 12.31 9.53
N TYR A 92 -3.08 12.89 8.55
CA TYR A 92 -1.74 12.55 8.11
C TYR A 92 -1.08 13.79 7.51
N ALA A 93 0.24 13.78 7.37
CA ALA A 93 0.99 14.96 6.97
C ALA A 93 2.18 14.61 6.08
N ASP A 94 2.71 15.62 5.38
CA ASP A 94 4.00 15.53 4.72
C ASP A 94 5.12 15.29 5.74
N HIS A 95 6.22 14.71 5.29
CA HIS A 95 7.33 14.40 6.16
C HIS A 95 8.67 14.49 5.44
N TYR A 96 9.73 14.46 6.23
CA TYR A 96 11.08 14.28 5.74
C TYR A 96 11.53 12.85 5.95
N ALA A 97 12.20 12.26 4.97
CA ALA A 97 12.92 11.02 5.13
C ALA A 97 14.43 11.29 5.14
N PHE A 98 15.13 10.67 6.08
CA PHE A 98 16.59 10.66 6.12
C PHE A 98 17.07 9.28 5.71
N MET A 99 17.81 9.23 4.59
CA MET A 99 18.45 8.03 4.09
C MET A 99 19.94 8.30 3.92
N ASN A 100 20.79 7.53 4.57
CA ASN A 100 22.24 7.69 4.54
C ASN A 100 22.73 9.10 4.93
N GLY A 101 21.99 9.79 5.81
CA GLY A 101 22.30 11.15 6.25
C GLY A 101 21.75 12.26 5.34
N GLU A 102 21.21 11.94 4.19
CA GLU A 102 20.57 12.90 3.28
C GLU A 102 19.08 13.06 3.60
N ARG A 103 18.62 14.30 3.66
CA ARG A 103 17.21 14.65 3.85
C ARG A 103 16.49 14.71 2.50
N THR A 104 15.42 14.00 2.39
CA THR A 104 14.52 14.03 1.24
C THR A 104 13.14 14.48 1.68
N ASN A 105 12.52 15.39 0.93
CA ASN A 105 11.13 15.77 1.11
C ASN A 105 10.23 14.63 0.62
N LYS A 106 9.24 14.26 1.43
CA LYS A 106 8.23 13.25 1.13
C LYS A 106 6.84 13.89 1.24
N PRO A 107 6.43 14.68 0.22
CA PRO A 107 5.06 15.14 0.16
C PRO A 107 4.14 13.95 -0.11
N VAL A 108 3.00 13.95 0.54
CA VAL A 108 1.90 13.01 0.26
C VAL A 108 0.77 13.76 -0.45
N ILE A 109 -0.25 13.07 -0.88
CA ILE A 109 -1.37 13.67 -1.61
C ILE A 109 -2.66 13.60 -0.80
N ASP A 110 -3.60 14.48 -1.13
CA ASP A 110 -4.92 14.47 -0.53
C ASP A 110 -5.65 13.17 -0.81
N TYR A 111 -6.26 12.61 0.25
CA TYR A 111 -7.11 11.45 0.11
C TYR A 111 -8.39 11.81 -0.65
N GLN A 112 -8.61 11.13 -1.75
CA GLN A 112 -9.85 11.24 -2.50
C GLN A 112 -10.85 10.20 -2.00
N PHE A 113 -12.03 10.67 -1.60
CA PHE A 113 -13.10 9.78 -1.17
C PHE A 113 -13.41 8.75 -2.27
N GLY A 114 -13.42 7.47 -1.87
CA GLY A 114 -13.58 6.36 -2.81
C GLY A 114 -12.27 5.76 -3.32
N SER A 115 -11.09 6.29 -2.96
CA SER A 115 -9.82 5.65 -3.27
C SER A 115 -9.71 4.30 -2.55
N LEU A 116 -9.57 3.23 -3.34
CA LEU A 116 -9.50 1.84 -2.84
C LEU A 116 -8.08 1.26 -2.85
N ARG A 117 -7.08 2.02 -3.29
CA ARG A 117 -5.69 1.55 -3.33
C ARG A 117 -5.21 1.17 -1.93
N ASN A 118 -4.70 -0.05 -1.78
CA ASN A 118 -4.11 -0.53 -0.53
C ASN A 118 -2.71 0.03 -0.26
N ASP A 119 -2.05 0.56 -1.29
CA ASP A 119 -0.74 1.19 -1.27
C ASP A 119 -0.80 2.73 -1.31
N PHE A 120 -1.95 3.34 -0.99
CA PHE A 120 -2.04 4.79 -0.86
C PHE A 120 -1.11 5.27 0.27
N ASP A 121 -0.22 6.21 -0.06
CA ASP A 121 0.76 6.73 0.88
C ASP A 121 0.15 7.82 1.77
N PHE A 122 -0.04 7.50 3.04
CA PHE A 122 -0.44 8.44 4.09
C PHE A 122 0.76 8.91 4.93
N GLY A 123 1.98 8.58 4.55
CA GLY A 123 3.14 8.70 5.42
C GLY A 123 3.12 7.65 6.54
N SER A 124 3.95 7.86 7.55
CA SER A 124 4.13 6.88 8.63
C SER A 124 3.48 7.27 9.95
N VAL A 125 3.05 8.52 10.10
CA VAL A 125 2.33 9.02 11.28
C VAL A 125 0.87 9.23 10.94
N LEU A 126 0.00 8.45 11.57
CA LEU A 126 -1.44 8.51 11.40
C LEU A 126 -2.09 8.89 12.73
N VAL A 127 -2.82 10.00 12.77
CA VAL A 127 -3.54 10.45 13.98
C VAL A 127 -5.03 10.23 13.77
N TYR A 128 -5.61 9.38 14.63
CA TYR A 128 -7.03 9.05 14.58
C TYR A 128 -7.78 9.69 15.75
N LYS A 129 -9.00 10.15 15.51
CA LYS A 129 -9.95 10.38 16.59
C LYS A 129 -10.24 9.06 17.28
N ALA A 130 -10.00 8.96 18.58
CA ALA A 130 -10.09 7.68 19.31
C ALA A 130 -11.47 7.02 19.18
N SER A 131 -12.54 7.82 19.22
CA SER A 131 -13.91 7.31 19.02
C SER A 131 -14.12 6.71 17.61
N ALA A 132 -13.56 7.32 16.56
CA ALA A 132 -13.65 6.82 15.19
C ALA A 132 -12.86 5.51 15.03
N LEU A 133 -11.65 5.43 15.59
CA LEU A 133 -10.83 4.23 15.60
C LEU A 133 -11.54 3.08 16.32
N LYS A 134 -12.04 3.30 17.54
CA LYS A 134 -12.80 2.29 18.30
C LYS A 134 -14.03 1.79 17.52
N ALA A 135 -14.79 2.69 16.92
CA ALA A 135 -15.97 2.35 16.13
C ALA A 135 -15.62 1.54 14.89
N ALA A 136 -14.51 1.87 14.22
CA ALA A 136 -14.01 1.13 13.06
C ALA A 136 -13.54 -0.27 13.45
N VAL A 137 -12.72 -0.40 14.50
CA VAL A 137 -12.21 -1.69 14.99
C VAL A 137 -13.35 -2.61 15.44
N LYS A 138 -14.38 -2.08 16.09
CA LYS A 138 -15.59 -2.86 16.47
C LYS A 138 -16.27 -3.50 15.26
N LYS A 139 -16.14 -2.91 14.06
CA LYS A 139 -16.70 -3.44 12.82
C LYS A 139 -15.79 -4.43 12.10
N MET A 140 -14.54 -4.61 12.54
CA MET A 140 -13.60 -5.56 11.95
C MET A 140 -14.00 -6.98 12.35
N LYS A 141 -14.75 -7.67 11.48
CA LYS A 141 -15.26 -9.03 11.72
C LYS A 141 -14.29 -10.14 11.30
N VAL A 142 -13.29 -9.80 10.49
CA VAL A 142 -12.31 -10.75 9.93
C VAL A 142 -11.01 -10.61 10.67
N ASP A 143 -10.39 -11.73 11.01
CA ASP A 143 -9.05 -11.77 11.61
C ASP A 143 -8.00 -11.78 10.49
N TYR A 144 -7.61 -10.60 10.04
CA TYR A 144 -6.56 -10.41 9.06
C TYR A 144 -5.17 -10.56 9.69
N LYS A 145 -4.26 -11.16 8.94
CA LYS A 145 -2.82 -11.20 9.23
C LYS A 145 -2.08 -10.02 8.59
N PHE A 146 -2.58 -9.52 7.45
CA PHE A 146 -1.90 -8.54 6.61
C PHE A 146 -2.73 -7.30 6.29
N ALA A 147 -4.06 -7.38 6.30
CA ALA A 147 -4.92 -6.32 5.79
C ALA A 147 -5.58 -5.46 6.88
N ALA A 148 -5.25 -5.62 8.17
CA ALA A 148 -5.99 -4.95 9.24
C ALA A 148 -5.86 -3.42 9.22
N LEU A 149 -4.67 -2.87 8.94
CA LEU A 149 -4.48 -1.42 8.83
C LEU A 149 -5.24 -0.83 7.62
N TYR A 150 -5.27 -1.57 6.52
CA TYR A 150 -6.06 -1.22 5.34
C TYR A 150 -7.57 -1.25 5.63
N ASP A 151 -8.06 -2.32 6.26
CA ASP A 151 -9.47 -2.45 6.66
C ASP A 151 -9.89 -1.36 7.66
N LEU A 152 -9.01 -1.01 8.62
CA LEU A 152 -9.21 0.10 9.54
C LEU A 152 -9.43 1.42 8.79
N ARG A 153 -8.54 1.75 7.86
CA ARG A 153 -8.62 2.96 7.04
C ARG A 153 -9.93 3.01 6.26
N LEU A 154 -10.30 1.91 5.59
CA LEU A 154 -11.54 1.82 4.84
C LEU A 154 -12.77 2.02 5.74
N LYS A 155 -12.79 1.45 6.94
CA LYS A 155 -13.91 1.61 7.88
C LYS A 155 -13.99 3.01 8.47
N VAL A 156 -12.85 3.65 8.74
CA VAL A 156 -12.80 5.04 9.20
C VAL A 156 -13.33 5.97 8.11
N SER A 157 -12.94 5.78 6.85
CA SER A 157 -13.39 6.61 5.73
C SER A 157 -14.91 6.57 5.47
N GLN A 158 -15.60 5.51 5.93
CA GLN A 158 -17.07 5.43 5.84
C GLN A 158 -17.80 6.38 6.82
N LYS A 159 -17.11 6.87 7.83
CA LYS A 159 -17.75 7.60 8.96
C LYS A 159 -17.17 8.98 9.21
N GLY A 160 -16.04 9.30 8.61
CA GLY A 160 -15.42 10.59 8.81
C GLY A 160 -14.36 10.90 7.77
N ARG A 161 -13.94 12.16 7.75
CA ARG A 161 -12.95 12.66 6.79
C ARG A 161 -11.55 12.18 7.16
N LEU A 162 -10.78 11.83 6.13
CA LEU A 162 -9.33 11.65 6.21
C LEU A 162 -8.71 12.93 5.67
N VAL A 163 -7.99 13.66 6.52
CA VAL A 163 -7.50 15.00 6.20
C VAL A 163 -5.99 14.99 6.10
N HIS A 164 -5.47 15.45 5.00
CA HIS A 164 -4.06 15.71 4.76
C HIS A 164 -3.70 17.11 5.27
N ILE A 165 -2.57 17.20 5.95
CA ILE A 165 -1.94 18.46 6.34
C ILE A 165 -0.74 18.65 5.45
N ASN A 166 -0.82 19.58 4.52
CA ASN A 166 0.25 19.92 3.57
C ASN A 166 1.37 20.71 4.28
N GLU A 167 1.92 20.11 5.34
CA GLU A 167 3.01 20.64 6.14
C GLU A 167 3.94 19.48 6.53
N TYR A 168 5.26 19.74 6.54
CA TYR A 168 6.27 18.74 6.93
C TYR A 168 6.38 18.69 8.45
N LEU A 169 5.55 17.86 9.09
CA LEU A 169 5.40 17.85 10.54
C LEU A 169 6.32 16.88 11.27
N TYR A 170 6.96 15.96 10.56
CA TYR A 170 7.86 14.98 11.18
C TYR A 170 8.97 14.52 10.23
N SER A 171 9.93 13.85 10.81
CA SER A 171 11.02 13.20 10.08
C SER A 171 11.10 11.73 10.44
N GLU A 172 11.38 10.88 9.46
CA GLU A 172 11.71 9.49 9.67
C GLU A 172 13.11 9.17 9.17
N ILE A 173 13.82 8.32 9.91
CA ILE A 173 15.14 7.86 9.52
C ILE A 173 14.97 6.45 8.97
N GLU A 174 15.08 6.33 7.66
CA GLU A 174 15.08 5.04 6.98
C GLU A 174 16.49 4.46 7.00
N GLU A 175 16.66 3.34 7.68
CA GLU A 175 17.81 2.47 7.46
C GLU A 175 17.46 1.54 6.30
N ASP A 176 18.16 1.65 5.16
CA ASP A 176 17.95 0.75 4.03
C ASP A 176 18.49 -0.64 4.37
N THR A 177 17.63 -1.47 4.92
CA THR A 177 17.94 -2.86 5.26
C THR A 177 17.73 -3.84 4.11
N ARG A 178 17.39 -3.33 2.91
CA ARG A 178 17.07 -4.19 1.76
C ARG A 178 18.30 -4.63 1.01
N LYS A 179 18.44 -5.92 0.90
CA LYS A 179 19.37 -6.56 -0.03
C LYS A 179 18.78 -6.43 -1.43
N THR A 180 19.26 -5.43 -2.19
CA THR A 180 19.08 -5.25 -3.65
C THR A 180 17.69 -4.92 -4.20
N GLY A 181 17.65 -3.97 -5.09
CA GLY A 181 16.82 -3.55 -6.21
C GLY A 181 15.54 -4.29 -6.67
N GLU A 182 14.98 -5.21 -5.90
CA GLU A 182 13.84 -6.07 -6.26
C GLU A 182 12.46 -5.41 -6.03
N LYS A 183 12.40 -4.11 -5.81
CA LYS A 183 11.15 -3.40 -5.42
C LYS A 183 10.05 -3.35 -6.50
N LEU A 184 10.36 -3.53 -7.76
CA LEU A 184 9.45 -3.13 -8.85
C LEU A 184 8.28 -4.06 -9.10
N PHE A 185 8.28 -5.29 -8.58
CA PHE A 185 7.27 -6.30 -8.87
C PHE A 185 6.82 -7.14 -7.67
N ASP A 186 6.97 -6.62 -6.44
CA ASP A 186 6.54 -7.33 -5.23
C ASP A 186 5.05 -7.72 -5.23
N TYR A 187 4.21 -6.94 -5.92
CA TYR A 187 2.77 -7.20 -6.00
C TYR A 187 2.40 -8.42 -6.85
N VAL A 188 3.29 -8.88 -7.74
CA VAL A 188 3.09 -10.11 -8.54
C VAL A 188 3.85 -11.32 -7.99
N ASP A 189 4.58 -11.16 -6.89
CA ASP A 189 5.31 -12.26 -6.26
C ASP A 189 4.31 -13.29 -5.68
N PRO A 190 4.35 -14.55 -6.08
CA PRO A 190 3.46 -15.59 -5.55
C PRO A 190 3.53 -15.74 -4.03
N ARG A 191 4.65 -15.35 -3.40
CA ARG A 191 4.82 -15.34 -1.94
C ARG A 191 3.90 -14.33 -1.24
N ASN A 192 3.47 -13.30 -1.96
CA ASN A 192 2.56 -12.25 -1.46
C ASN A 192 1.08 -12.55 -1.75
N ARG A 193 0.76 -13.76 -2.25
CA ARG A 193 -0.61 -14.11 -2.63
C ARG A 193 -1.60 -14.01 -1.45
N GLU A 194 -1.20 -14.42 -0.26
CA GLU A 194 -2.06 -14.31 0.94
C GLU A 194 -2.37 -12.85 1.28
N VAL A 195 -1.38 -11.95 1.14
CA VAL A 195 -1.55 -10.51 1.33
C VAL A 195 -2.58 -9.96 0.35
N GLN A 196 -2.46 -10.31 -0.94
CA GLN A 196 -3.38 -9.87 -1.98
C GLN A 196 -4.80 -10.34 -1.71
N ILE A 197 -4.99 -11.61 -1.32
CA ILE A 197 -6.31 -12.18 -1.00
C ILE A 197 -6.96 -11.43 0.17
N GLU A 198 -6.21 -11.12 1.22
CA GLU A 198 -6.74 -10.36 2.35
C GLU A 198 -7.10 -8.92 1.98
N MET A 199 -6.26 -8.23 1.20
CA MET A 199 -6.53 -6.87 0.71
C MET A 199 -7.79 -6.85 -0.17
N GLU A 200 -7.94 -7.81 -1.10
CA GLU A 200 -9.13 -7.95 -1.93
C GLU A 200 -10.38 -8.21 -1.08
N LYS A 201 -10.28 -9.07 -0.07
CA LYS A 201 -11.38 -9.37 0.85
C LYS A 201 -11.82 -8.13 1.64
N ALA A 202 -10.88 -7.35 2.16
CA ALA A 202 -11.16 -6.11 2.88
C ALA A 202 -11.82 -5.07 1.95
N CYS A 203 -11.29 -4.89 0.74
CA CYS A 203 -11.84 -4.00 -0.27
C CYS A 203 -13.26 -4.42 -0.70
N THR A 204 -13.47 -5.70 -0.99
CA THR A 204 -14.78 -6.24 -1.37
C THR A 204 -15.81 -6.02 -0.27
N GLN A 205 -15.43 -6.25 1.00
CA GLN A 205 -16.34 -5.99 2.12
C GLN A 205 -16.67 -4.50 2.23
N HIS A 206 -15.68 -3.62 2.06
CA HIS A 206 -15.90 -2.18 2.04
C HIS A 206 -16.88 -1.76 0.94
N LEU A 207 -16.71 -2.27 -0.28
CA LEU A 207 -17.63 -2.00 -1.39
C LEU A 207 -19.07 -2.44 -1.08
N LYS A 208 -19.24 -3.59 -0.41
CA LYS A 208 -20.56 -4.03 0.06
C LYS A 208 -21.13 -3.10 1.11
N ASP A 209 -20.30 -2.66 2.06
CA ASP A 209 -20.72 -1.78 3.16
C ASP A 209 -21.19 -0.41 2.68
N ILE A 210 -20.61 0.10 1.59
CA ILE A 210 -20.96 1.42 1.01
C ILE A 210 -21.95 1.34 -0.17
N GLY A 211 -22.41 0.12 -0.54
CA GLY A 211 -23.34 -0.08 -1.66
C GLY A 211 -22.69 0.05 -3.04
N GLY A 212 -21.35 0.05 -3.12
CA GLY A 212 -20.59 0.14 -4.38
C GLY A 212 -20.22 -1.21 -5.01
N TYR A 213 -20.60 -2.33 -4.38
CA TYR A 213 -20.27 -3.64 -4.90
C TYR A 213 -21.14 -4.03 -6.08
N LEU A 214 -20.52 -4.20 -7.24
CA LEU A 214 -21.16 -4.75 -8.42
C LEU A 214 -20.99 -6.27 -8.43
N LYS A 215 -22.10 -7.00 -8.44
CA LYS A 215 -22.06 -8.44 -8.68
C LYS A 215 -21.45 -8.71 -10.04
N PRO A 216 -20.55 -9.70 -10.17
CA PRO A 216 -20.02 -10.08 -11.46
C PRO A 216 -21.10 -10.75 -12.31
N GLU A 217 -21.87 -9.95 -13.00
CA GLU A 217 -22.86 -10.39 -14.01
C GLU A 217 -22.34 -9.93 -15.37
N PHE A 218 -21.73 -10.87 -16.10
CA PHE A 218 -21.15 -10.57 -17.40
C PHE A 218 -22.18 -10.85 -18.50
N LYS A 219 -22.46 -9.84 -19.31
CA LYS A 219 -23.16 -10.08 -20.56
C LYS A 219 -22.22 -10.81 -21.51
N SER A 220 -22.71 -11.87 -22.15
CA SER A 220 -21.98 -12.49 -23.25
C SER A 220 -21.75 -11.44 -24.34
N VAL A 221 -20.49 -11.21 -24.70
CA VAL A 221 -20.14 -10.37 -25.84
C VAL A 221 -20.26 -11.23 -27.09
N PRO A 222 -21.21 -10.94 -27.99
CA PRO A 222 -21.24 -11.61 -29.28
C PRO A 222 -20.05 -11.10 -30.09
N PHE A 223 -18.95 -11.81 -30.07
CA PHE A 223 -17.90 -11.61 -31.05
C PHE A 223 -18.51 -11.96 -32.43
N GLY A 224 -18.59 -10.99 -33.33
CA GLY A 224 -19.08 -11.20 -34.68
C GLY A 224 -18.28 -12.31 -35.39
N ARG A 225 -18.81 -12.83 -36.49
CA ARG A 225 -18.12 -13.83 -37.31
C ARG A 225 -16.94 -13.25 -38.13
N GLU A 226 -16.35 -12.17 -37.64
CA GLU A 226 -15.19 -11.57 -38.25
C GLU A 226 -14.01 -12.53 -38.15
N LYS A 227 -13.47 -12.90 -39.28
CA LYS A 227 -12.24 -13.72 -39.36
C LYS A 227 -11.05 -12.80 -39.06
N PHE A 228 -10.65 -12.75 -37.82
CA PHE A 228 -9.37 -12.12 -37.47
C PHE A 228 -8.22 -12.94 -38.06
N GLU A 229 -7.19 -12.29 -38.59
CA GLU A 229 -5.97 -12.96 -39.10
C GLU A 229 -5.28 -13.74 -37.96
N TYR A 230 -5.43 -13.28 -36.72
CA TYR A 230 -4.87 -13.90 -35.50
C TYR A 230 -5.90 -13.93 -34.38
N GLU A 231 -5.92 -15.00 -33.59
CA GLU A 231 -6.76 -15.13 -32.40
C GLU A 231 -6.31 -14.17 -31.30
N ALA A 232 -5.00 -13.98 -31.15
CA ALA A 232 -4.41 -13.06 -30.19
C ALA A 232 -3.05 -12.55 -30.67
N SER A 233 -2.68 -11.37 -30.21
CA SER A 233 -1.33 -10.82 -30.37
C SER A 233 -0.75 -10.54 -29.00
N VAL A 234 0.48 -11.05 -28.75
CA VAL A 234 1.21 -10.76 -27.51
C VAL A 234 2.30 -9.76 -27.82
N VAL A 235 2.26 -8.61 -27.16
CA VAL A 235 3.27 -7.55 -27.25
C VAL A 235 4.08 -7.55 -25.98
N ILE A 236 5.39 -7.84 -26.09
CA ILE A 236 6.30 -7.83 -24.96
C ILE A 236 7.22 -6.61 -25.11
N PRO A 237 6.99 -5.52 -24.36
CA PRO A 237 7.88 -4.37 -24.39
C PRO A 237 9.20 -4.72 -23.68
N VAL A 238 10.32 -4.55 -24.38
CA VAL A 238 11.65 -4.88 -23.84
C VAL A 238 12.62 -3.74 -24.09
N LEU A 239 13.27 -3.29 -23.03
CA LEU A 239 14.41 -2.39 -23.08
C LEU A 239 15.45 -2.90 -22.08
N ASN A 240 16.63 -3.33 -22.57
CA ASN A 240 17.76 -3.80 -21.75
C ASN A 240 17.40 -4.91 -20.73
N ARG A 241 16.52 -5.85 -21.08
CA ARG A 241 16.01 -6.92 -20.21
C ARG A 241 16.40 -8.32 -20.68
N VAL A 242 17.66 -8.52 -21.10
CA VAL A 242 18.17 -9.79 -21.63
C VAL A 242 17.92 -10.96 -20.67
N LYS A 243 18.02 -10.72 -19.37
CA LYS A 243 17.86 -11.77 -18.34
C LYS A 243 16.42 -12.28 -18.19
N THR A 244 15.41 -11.48 -18.52
CA THR A 244 13.99 -11.82 -18.28
C THR A 244 13.17 -12.03 -19.55
N ILE A 245 13.70 -11.66 -20.72
CA ILE A 245 12.95 -11.79 -21.98
C ILE A 245 12.66 -13.25 -22.33
N LYS A 246 13.61 -14.14 -22.04
CA LYS A 246 13.44 -15.59 -22.29
C LYS A 246 12.25 -16.13 -21.51
N ASP A 247 12.17 -15.83 -20.21
CA ASP A 247 11.08 -16.30 -19.33
C ASP A 247 9.73 -15.74 -19.78
N ALA A 248 9.68 -14.48 -20.20
CA ALA A 248 8.46 -13.87 -20.73
C ALA A 248 7.96 -14.55 -22.00
N ILE A 249 8.87 -14.87 -22.92
CA ILE A 249 8.55 -15.60 -24.17
C ILE A 249 8.08 -17.02 -23.84
N GLU A 250 8.81 -17.73 -22.97
CA GLU A 250 8.43 -19.08 -22.55
C GLU A 250 7.07 -19.12 -21.84
N SER A 251 6.79 -18.11 -21.03
CA SER A 251 5.47 -17.97 -20.37
C SER A 251 4.36 -17.77 -21.39
N ALA A 252 4.56 -16.92 -22.40
CA ALA A 252 3.60 -16.72 -23.48
C ALA A 252 3.37 -18.00 -24.30
N LEU A 253 4.44 -18.76 -24.56
CA LEU A 253 4.38 -20.03 -25.29
C LEU A 253 3.70 -21.16 -24.54
N LYS A 254 3.73 -21.14 -23.20
CA LYS A 254 3.08 -22.14 -22.33
C LYS A 254 1.56 -21.94 -22.18
N GLN A 255 0.99 -20.85 -22.71
CA GLN A 255 -0.46 -20.65 -22.69
C GLN A 255 -1.16 -21.73 -23.50
N LYS A 256 -2.24 -22.28 -22.96
CA LYS A 256 -3.01 -23.38 -23.59
C LYS A 256 -3.96 -22.92 -24.71
N THR A 257 -3.83 -21.70 -25.16
CA THR A 257 -4.62 -21.12 -26.25
C THR A 257 -3.78 -21.10 -27.51
N ASN A 258 -4.38 -21.32 -28.67
CA ASN A 258 -3.70 -21.22 -29.97
C ASN A 258 -3.46 -19.72 -30.26
N PHE A 259 -2.25 -19.25 -29.96
CA PHE A 259 -1.84 -17.89 -30.29
C PHE A 259 -1.02 -17.87 -31.58
N LYS A 260 -1.28 -16.89 -32.42
CA LYS A 260 -0.36 -16.51 -33.48
C LYS A 260 0.40 -15.27 -33.00
N PHE A 261 1.74 -15.38 -32.93
CA PHE A 261 2.61 -14.27 -32.53
C PHE A 261 3.32 -13.71 -33.74
N LYS A 262 3.28 -12.40 -33.92
CA LYS A 262 4.03 -11.73 -34.98
C LYS A 262 5.14 -10.90 -34.36
N ALA A 263 6.40 -11.29 -34.55
CA ALA A 263 7.53 -10.48 -34.14
C ALA A 263 7.80 -9.42 -35.19
N LYS A 264 7.70 -8.14 -34.82
CA LYS A 264 8.06 -7.01 -35.65
C LYS A 264 8.96 -6.10 -34.85
N ALA A 265 10.16 -5.84 -35.34
CA ALA A 265 11.09 -4.92 -34.70
C ALA A 265 10.64 -3.46 -34.94
N PHE A 266 10.66 -2.64 -33.87
CA PHE A 266 10.41 -1.20 -33.95
C PHE A 266 11.68 -0.41 -33.60
N PRO A 267 11.92 0.78 -34.19
CA PRO A 267 13.14 1.56 -33.97
C PRO A 267 13.43 1.97 -32.52
N THR A 268 12.49 1.82 -31.60
CA THR A 268 12.58 2.23 -30.20
C THR A 268 12.62 1.06 -29.22
N GLY A 269 13.05 -0.12 -29.64
CA GLY A 269 13.18 -1.31 -28.77
C GLY A 269 11.86 -1.97 -28.39
N LYS A 270 10.78 -1.74 -29.12
CA LYS A 270 9.52 -2.48 -29.01
C LYS A 270 9.52 -3.66 -29.97
N TYR A 271 9.11 -4.84 -29.50
CA TYR A 271 9.01 -6.04 -30.32
C TYR A 271 7.59 -6.55 -30.36
N THR A 272 7.13 -6.93 -31.54
CA THR A 272 5.93 -7.71 -31.72
C THR A 272 6.35 -9.08 -32.20
N LEU A 273 6.06 -10.14 -31.46
CA LEU A 273 6.38 -11.51 -31.77
C LEU A 273 5.16 -12.15 -32.47
N LYS A 274 5.33 -12.63 -33.69
CA LYS A 274 4.30 -13.42 -34.38
C LYS A 274 4.72 -14.90 -34.37
N ILE A 275 3.99 -15.72 -33.63
CA ILE A 275 4.18 -17.18 -33.65
C ILE A 275 2.97 -17.77 -34.40
N ILE A 276 3.20 -18.51 -35.45
CA ILE A 276 2.15 -19.20 -36.20
C ILE A 276 2.21 -20.66 -35.78
N GLY A 277 1.24 -21.10 -34.97
CA GLY A 277 1.17 -22.47 -34.49
C GLY A 277 -0.01 -23.21 -35.08
N GLU A 278 0.25 -24.05 -36.02
CA GLU A 278 -0.40 -25.35 -36.20
C GLU A 278 0.74 -26.36 -36.27
N ALA A 279 0.78 -27.28 -35.29
CA ALA A 279 1.84 -28.29 -35.16
C ALA A 279 3.25 -27.68 -35.37
N PHE A 280 3.71 -27.06 -34.35
CA PHE A 280 5.03 -26.48 -34.11
C PHE A 280 6.10 -26.68 -35.16
N ASN A 281 6.11 -25.87 -36.22
CA ASN A 281 7.28 -25.50 -36.98
C ASN A 281 7.53 -24.01 -36.70
N ALA A 282 8.08 -23.70 -35.55
CA ALA A 282 8.41 -22.33 -35.17
C ALA A 282 9.72 -21.92 -35.82
N GLU A 283 9.72 -21.15 -36.90
CA GLU A 283 10.85 -20.31 -37.26
C GLU A 283 10.93 -19.14 -36.29
N GLN A 284 11.78 -19.26 -35.28
CA GLN A 284 12.08 -18.18 -34.35
C GLN A 284 13.10 -17.24 -35.01
N LYS A 285 12.66 -16.10 -35.52
CA LYS A 285 13.56 -14.99 -35.90
C LYS A 285 13.52 -13.94 -34.80
N PHE A 286 14.58 -13.86 -34.00
CA PHE A 286 14.80 -12.79 -33.04
C PHE A 286 15.55 -11.64 -33.73
N PHE A 287 15.00 -10.44 -33.67
CA PHE A 287 15.72 -9.24 -34.06
C PHE A 287 15.99 -8.43 -32.80
N ILE A 288 17.27 -8.29 -32.45
CA ILE A 288 17.72 -7.33 -31.44
C ILE A 288 18.12 -6.09 -32.25
N LEU A 289 17.45 -4.98 -32.00
CA LEU A 289 17.90 -3.68 -32.48
C LEU A 289 18.67 -3.01 -31.37
N ASN A 290 19.91 -2.60 -31.67
CA ASN A 290 20.80 -1.83 -30.80
C ASN A 290 20.32 -0.36 -30.67
#